data_7046d1ad32a3c856bf2298e09d592172
#
_entry.id   7046d1ad32a3c856bf2298e09d592172
#
_cell.length_a   1.000
_cell.length_b   1.000
_cell.length_c   1.000
_cell.angle_alpha   90.00
_cell.angle_beta   90.00
_cell.angle_gamma   90.00
#
_symmetry.space_group_name_H-M   'P 1'
#
loop_
_entity.id
_entity.type
_entity.pdbx_description
1 polymer ?
#
loop_
_entity_poly.entity_id
_entity_poly.type
_entity_poly.pdbx_seq_one_letter_code
_entity_poly.pdbx_strand_id
1 'polypeptide(L)'
;MQGLGRAPAVSIAHMAMRWCRRELGINKRKKFEPIWSIVKGYDTDCGAYDADDNEVWIYWDQCEDVRELIQTCIHEWTHQLQPIRTKYYKYPGSYSRNPYEREARRNEDKYTKECWTHIKQNNKWITQ
;
A
#
# COMPACT_ATOMS: atom_id res chain seq x y z
N MET A 1 3.91 -13.54 8.52
CA MET A 1 4.94 -13.03 7.60
C MET A 1 6.26 -13.72 7.90
N GLN A 2 6.87 -14.27 6.88
CA GLN A 2 8.12 -15.01 7.03
C GLN A 2 9.28 -14.10 7.38
N GLY A 3 10.08 -14.53 8.34
CA GLY A 3 11.33 -13.89 8.69
C GLY A 3 11.24 -12.59 9.49
N LEU A 4 10.03 -12.09 9.72
CA LEU A 4 9.84 -10.86 10.47
C LEU A 4 8.73 -11.00 11.48
N GLY A 5 8.97 -10.53 12.70
CA GLY A 5 7.95 -10.41 13.70
C GLY A 5 7.09 -9.17 13.47
N ARG A 6 6.16 -8.92 14.40
CA ARG A 6 5.24 -7.80 14.33
C ARG A 6 5.95 -6.44 14.25
N ALA A 7 6.87 -6.17 15.18
CA ALA A 7 7.49 -4.85 15.29
C ALA A 7 8.28 -4.47 14.04
N PRO A 8 9.17 -5.34 13.49
CA PRO A 8 9.84 -5.01 12.23
C PRO A 8 8.90 -4.84 11.06
N ALA A 9 7.86 -5.70 10.94
CA ALA A 9 6.90 -5.61 9.86
C ALA A 9 6.12 -4.29 9.90
N VAL A 10 5.63 -3.91 11.07
CA VAL A 10 4.90 -2.65 11.25
C VAL A 10 5.80 -1.46 10.94
N SER A 11 7.06 -1.49 11.40
CA SER A 11 8.02 -0.42 11.09
C SER A 11 8.28 -0.29 9.60
N ILE A 12 8.49 -1.40 8.91
CA ILE A 12 8.72 -1.38 7.45
C ILE A 12 7.48 -0.84 6.73
N ALA A 13 6.29 -1.26 7.14
CA ALA A 13 5.05 -0.76 6.54
C ALA A 13 4.91 0.75 6.70
N HIS A 14 5.17 1.28 7.90
CA HIS A 14 5.13 2.74 8.10
C HIS A 14 6.17 3.47 7.25
N MET A 15 7.38 2.91 7.14
CA MET A 15 8.41 3.51 6.29
C MET A 15 8.00 3.50 4.81
N ALA A 16 7.38 2.42 4.36
CA ALA A 16 6.87 2.31 2.99
C ALA A 16 5.76 3.34 2.74
N MET A 17 4.84 3.51 3.69
CA MET A 17 3.78 4.50 3.54
C MET A 17 4.34 5.92 3.50
N ARG A 18 5.31 6.24 4.35
CA ARG A 18 5.97 7.56 4.30
C ARG A 18 6.69 7.77 2.98
N TRP A 19 7.35 6.73 2.46
CA TRP A 19 7.98 6.78 1.14
C TRP A 19 6.95 7.08 0.06
N CYS A 20 5.81 6.39 0.09
CA CYS A 20 4.73 6.61 -0.87
C CYS A 20 4.23 8.06 -0.82
N ARG A 21 4.00 8.57 0.39
CA ARG A 21 3.53 9.95 0.53
C ARG A 21 4.52 10.94 -0.06
N ARG A 22 5.81 10.74 0.18
CA ARG A 22 6.85 11.65 -0.31
C ARG A 22 7.06 11.53 -1.81
N GLU A 23 7.15 10.30 -2.33
CA GLU A 23 7.54 10.08 -3.72
C GLU A 23 6.35 10.04 -4.68
N LEU A 24 5.22 9.53 -4.26
CA LEU A 24 4.04 9.43 -5.10
C LEU A 24 3.06 10.58 -4.86
N GLY A 25 3.13 11.21 -3.70
CA GLY A 25 2.29 12.36 -3.38
C GLY A 25 0.90 12.01 -2.89
N ILE A 26 0.06 13.03 -2.79
CA ILE A 26 -1.32 12.90 -2.33
C ILE A 26 -2.28 13.53 -3.34
N ASN A 27 -3.52 13.07 -3.35
CA ASN A 27 -4.57 13.65 -4.17
C ASN A 27 -5.22 14.80 -3.39
N LYS A 28 -4.85 16.03 -3.74
CA LYS A 28 -5.31 17.24 -3.05
C LYS A 28 -6.80 17.56 -3.27
N ARG A 29 -7.44 16.88 -4.22
CA ARG A 29 -8.88 17.08 -4.49
C ARG A 29 -9.77 16.34 -3.52
N LYS A 30 -9.21 15.41 -2.73
CA LYS A 30 -9.99 14.66 -1.76
C LYS A 30 -10.25 15.49 -0.52
N LYS A 31 -11.42 15.27 0.10
CA LYS A 31 -11.88 16.03 1.26
C LYS A 31 -10.96 15.87 2.47
N PHE A 32 -10.48 14.65 2.68
CA PHE A 32 -9.59 14.33 3.80
C PHE A 32 -8.20 14.00 3.28
N GLU A 33 -7.17 14.34 4.04
CA GLU A 33 -5.83 13.88 3.73
C GLU A 33 -5.75 12.37 3.88
N PRO A 34 -4.90 11.70 3.06
CA PRO A 34 -4.76 10.25 3.21
C PRO A 34 -4.10 9.90 4.53
N ILE A 35 -4.69 8.93 5.20
CA ILE A 35 -4.13 8.36 6.42
C ILE A 35 -3.96 6.86 6.23
N TRP A 36 -3.21 6.22 7.12
CA TRP A 36 -3.02 4.78 7.02
C TRP A 36 -3.03 4.14 8.41
N SER A 37 -3.45 2.88 8.42
CA SER A 37 -3.46 2.05 9.61
C SER A 37 -2.78 0.71 9.30
N ILE A 38 -1.82 0.33 10.12
CA ILE A 38 -1.09 -0.93 9.98
C ILE A 38 -1.58 -1.84 11.09
N VAL A 39 -2.38 -2.83 10.74
CA VAL A 39 -3.10 -3.66 11.71
C VAL A 39 -3.09 -5.13 11.30
N LYS A 40 -3.60 -5.99 12.18
CA LYS A 40 -3.84 -7.38 11.83
C LYS A 40 -5.10 -7.51 10.99
N GLY A 41 -5.07 -8.42 10.00
CA GLY A 41 -6.22 -8.67 9.14
C GLY A 41 -7.13 -9.75 9.71
N TYR A 42 -8.31 -9.85 9.11
CA TYR A 42 -9.32 -10.84 9.48
C TYR A 42 -9.42 -11.99 8.48
N ASP A 43 -8.97 -11.77 7.26
CA ASP A 43 -9.07 -12.74 6.17
C ASP A 43 -7.74 -12.80 5.41
N THR A 44 -7.77 -13.07 4.11
CA THR A 44 -6.57 -13.25 3.30
C THR A 44 -6.09 -11.97 2.61
N ASP A 45 -6.82 -10.86 2.74
CA ASP A 45 -6.42 -9.62 2.09
C ASP A 45 -5.20 -9.01 2.78
N CYS A 46 -4.25 -8.56 1.98
CA CYS A 46 -3.03 -7.90 2.49
C CYS A 46 -3.27 -6.43 2.81
N GLY A 47 -4.27 -5.82 2.18
CA GLY A 47 -4.59 -4.42 2.40
C GLY A 47 -5.93 -4.05 1.81
N ALA A 48 -6.33 -2.81 2.05
CA ALA A 48 -7.58 -2.26 1.55
C ALA A 48 -7.49 -0.74 1.49
N TYR A 49 -8.37 -0.14 0.70
CA TYR A 49 -8.49 1.31 0.63
C TYR A 49 -9.96 1.70 0.81
N ASP A 50 -10.21 2.60 1.76
CA ASP A 50 -11.52 3.16 2.02
C ASP A 50 -11.60 4.56 1.41
N ALA A 51 -12.35 4.70 0.31
CA ALA A 51 -12.45 5.96 -0.39
C ALA A 51 -13.24 7.02 0.38
N ASP A 52 -14.18 6.60 1.23
CA ASP A 52 -15.01 7.54 1.98
C ASP A 52 -14.16 8.32 3.01
N ASP A 53 -13.27 7.63 3.69
CA ASP A 53 -12.40 8.23 4.70
C ASP A 53 -10.99 8.52 4.16
N ASN A 54 -10.72 8.18 2.91
CA ASN A 54 -9.39 8.29 2.30
C ASN A 54 -8.33 7.61 3.16
N GLU A 55 -8.62 6.38 3.58
CA GLU A 55 -7.76 5.63 4.48
C GLU A 55 -7.24 4.37 3.83
N VAL A 56 -5.93 4.13 4.00
CA VAL A 56 -5.25 2.91 3.57
C VAL A 56 -5.11 1.98 4.77
N TRP A 57 -5.53 0.73 4.61
CA TRP A 57 -5.39 -0.32 5.61
C TRP A 57 -4.37 -1.32 5.12
N ILE A 58 -3.37 -1.62 5.94
CA ILE A 58 -2.36 -2.64 5.64
C ILE A 58 -2.45 -3.72 6.71
N TYR A 59 -2.76 -4.93 6.28
CA TYR A 59 -2.90 -6.10 7.15
C TYR A 59 -1.56 -6.85 7.13
N TRP A 60 -0.63 -6.37 7.94
CA TRP A 60 0.77 -6.79 7.89
C TRP A 60 0.96 -8.30 8.05
N ASP A 61 0.10 -8.96 8.85
CA ASP A 61 0.21 -10.38 9.13
C ASP A 61 -0.30 -11.27 7.99
N GLN A 62 -1.03 -10.70 7.02
CA GLN A 62 -1.52 -11.41 5.85
C GLN A 62 -0.54 -11.39 4.67
N CYS A 63 0.50 -10.59 4.75
CA CYS A 63 1.53 -10.53 3.73
C CYS A 63 2.53 -11.67 3.96
N GLU A 64 2.92 -12.38 2.90
CA GLU A 64 3.84 -13.51 3.02
C GLU A 64 5.25 -13.08 3.39
N ASP A 65 5.71 -11.97 2.81
CA ASP A 65 7.08 -11.50 3.00
C ASP A 65 7.13 -9.98 2.88
N VAL A 66 8.33 -9.43 3.04
CA VAL A 66 8.56 -7.99 2.98
C VAL A 66 8.20 -7.43 1.61
N ARG A 67 8.51 -8.17 0.54
CA ARG A 67 8.20 -7.71 -0.81
C ARG A 67 6.70 -7.52 -0.98
N GLU A 68 5.89 -8.49 -0.57
CA GLU A 68 4.45 -8.39 -0.66
C GLU A 68 3.91 -7.27 0.22
N LEU A 69 4.50 -7.06 1.39
CA LEU A 69 4.13 -5.96 2.27
C LEU A 69 4.32 -4.61 1.58
N ILE A 70 5.48 -4.40 0.96
CA ILE A 70 5.77 -3.15 0.27
C ILE A 70 4.90 -2.99 -0.98
N GLN A 71 4.72 -4.07 -1.74
CA GLN A 71 3.82 -4.08 -2.89
C GLN A 71 2.41 -3.63 -2.49
N THR A 72 1.91 -4.16 -1.38
CA THR A 72 0.59 -3.81 -0.87
C THR A 72 0.51 -2.35 -0.48
N CYS A 73 1.53 -1.81 0.18
CA CYS A 73 1.57 -0.39 0.54
C CYS A 73 1.45 0.49 -0.71
N ILE A 74 2.21 0.18 -1.74
CA ILE A 74 2.19 0.95 -3.00
C ILE A 74 0.84 0.80 -3.70
N HIS A 75 0.31 -0.42 -3.75
CA HIS A 75 -0.98 -0.72 -4.36
C HIS A 75 -2.10 0.11 -3.74
N GLU A 76 -2.25 0.03 -2.42
CA GLU A 76 -3.32 0.73 -1.74
C GLU A 76 -3.10 2.25 -1.73
N TRP A 77 -1.84 2.70 -1.65
CA TRP A 77 -1.55 4.12 -1.77
C TRP A 77 -1.96 4.67 -3.13
N THR A 78 -1.78 3.89 -4.19
CA THR A 78 -2.17 4.31 -5.55
C THR A 78 -3.66 4.63 -5.62
N HIS A 79 -4.49 3.88 -4.90
CA HIS A 79 -5.94 4.13 -4.90
C HIS A 79 -6.28 5.51 -4.34
N GLN A 80 -5.52 6.04 -3.37
CA GLN A 80 -5.78 7.39 -2.87
C GLN A 80 -5.42 8.47 -3.88
N LEU A 81 -4.56 8.17 -4.84
CA LEU A 81 -4.23 9.11 -5.92
C LEU A 81 -5.32 9.17 -6.99
N GLN A 82 -6.18 8.16 -7.07
CA GLN A 82 -7.21 8.05 -8.08
C GLN A 82 -8.41 8.93 -7.75
N PRO A 83 -9.20 9.36 -8.76
CA PRO A 83 -10.39 10.17 -8.50
C PRO A 83 -11.41 9.39 -7.67
N ILE A 84 -12.13 10.10 -6.79
CA ILE A 84 -13.27 9.52 -6.10
C ILE A 84 -14.39 9.37 -7.12
N ARG A 85 -14.73 8.12 -7.49
CA ARG A 85 -15.78 7.85 -8.45
C ARG A 85 -16.56 6.61 -8.02
N THR A 86 -17.86 6.70 -8.08
CA THR A 86 -18.74 5.56 -7.85
C THR A 86 -18.42 4.42 -8.80
N LYS A 87 -17.93 4.72 -9.99
CA LYS A 87 -17.55 3.73 -10.99
C LYS A 87 -16.47 2.77 -10.50
N TYR A 88 -15.61 3.20 -9.58
CA TYR A 88 -14.59 2.32 -9.03
C TYR A 88 -15.20 1.06 -8.42
N TYR A 89 -16.25 1.24 -7.62
CA TYR A 89 -16.91 0.14 -6.92
C TYR A 89 -17.91 -0.61 -7.81
N LYS A 90 -18.34 0.00 -8.90
CA LYS A 90 -19.39 -0.54 -9.76
C LYS A 90 -18.87 -0.98 -11.12
N TYR A 91 -17.57 -1.12 -11.26
CA TYR A 91 -17.00 -1.55 -12.54
C TYR A 91 -17.52 -2.95 -12.88
N PRO A 92 -18.18 -3.11 -14.07
CA PRO A 92 -18.87 -4.36 -14.41
C PRO A 92 -17.95 -5.48 -14.88
N GLY A 93 -16.67 -5.22 -15.02
CA GLY A 93 -15.71 -6.22 -15.45
C GLY A 93 -15.09 -6.98 -14.30
N SER A 94 -14.20 -7.91 -14.62
CA SER A 94 -13.42 -8.62 -13.61
C SER A 94 -12.44 -7.68 -12.91
N TYR A 95 -11.99 -8.06 -11.72
CA TYR A 95 -10.96 -7.32 -10.98
C TYR A 95 -9.75 -7.03 -11.85
N SER A 96 -9.28 -8.02 -12.64
CA SER A 96 -8.10 -7.88 -13.47
C SER A 96 -8.28 -6.88 -14.63
N ARG A 97 -9.53 -6.58 -15.01
CA ARG A 97 -9.83 -5.63 -16.09
C ARG A 97 -10.13 -4.23 -15.57
N ASN A 98 -10.30 -4.08 -14.27
CA ASN A 98 -10.59 -2.77 -13.68
C ASN A 98 -9.37 -1.84 -13.88
N PRO A 99 -9.54 -0.70 -14.59
CA PRO A 99 -8.40 0.18 -14.88
C PRO A 99 -7.74 0.75 -13.63
N TYR A 100 -8.47 0.92 -12.55
CA TYR A 100 -7.91 1.41 -11.30
C TYR A 100 -7.01 0.35 -10.65
N GLU A 101 -7.43 -0.91 -10.70
CA GLU A 101 -6.62 -2.02 -10.19
C GLU A 101 -5.40 -2.26 -11.08
N ARG A 102 -5.55 -2.10 -12.38
CA ARG A 102 -4.42 -2.25 -13.31
C ARG A 102 -3.37 -1.18 -13.06
N GLU A 103 -3.78 0.06 -12.80
CA GLU A 103 -2.85 1.13 -12.47
C GLU A 103 -2.12 0.84 -11.17
N ALA A 104 -2.83 0.36 -10.14
CA ALA A 104 -2.23 0.03 -8.87
C ALA A 104 -1.18 -1.07 -9.03
N ARG A 105 -1.45 -2.09 -9.84
CA ARG A 105 -0.48 -3.16 -10.13
C ARG A 105 0.73 -2.65 -10.90
N ARG A 106 0.52 -1.74 -11.85
CA ARG A 106 1.65 -1.12 -12.58
C ARG A 106 2.56 -0.37 -11.62
N ASN A 107 2.00 0.34 -10.67
CA ASN A 107 2.79 1.06 -9.67
C ASN A 107 3.53 0.11 -8.74
N GLU A 108 2.94 -1.02 -8.36
CA GLU A 108 3.67 -2.05 -7.62
C GLU A 108 4.93 -2.46 -8.36
N ASP A 109 4.77 -2.82 -9.63
CA ASP A 109 5.89 -3.29 -10.44
C ASP A 109 6.97 -2.23 -10.61
N LYS A 110 6.53 -0.98 -10.76
CA LYS A 110 7.45 0.13 -11.01
C LYS A 110 8.24 0.55 -9.77
N TYR A 111 7.61 0.56 -8.61
CA TYR A 111 8.17 1.24 -7.44
C TYR A 111 8.59 0.34 -6.28
N THR A 112 8.23 -0.93 -6.28
CA THR A 112 8.52 -1.80 -5.13
C THR A 112 10.02 -1.90 -4.86
N LYS A 113 10.81 -2.14 -5.88
CA LYS A 113 12.28 -2.28 -5.71
C LYS A 113 12.90 -0.97 -5.23
N GLU A 114 12.48 0.14 -5.80
CA GLU A 114 13.00 1.46 -5.42
C GLU A 114 12.68 1.78 -3.97
N CYS A 115 11.44 1.54 -3.57
CA CYS A 115 10.99 1.76 -2.19
C CYS A 115 11.78 0.89 -1.21
N TRP A 116 11.91 -0.40 -1.51
CA TRP A 116 12.64 -1.33 -0.64
C TRP A 116 14.13 -0.97 -0.53
N THR A 117 14.73 -0.59 -1.64
CA THR A 117 16.13 -0.15 -1.65
C THR A 117 16.32 1.06 -0.75
N HIS A 118 15.44 2.06 -0.86
CA HIS A 118 15.48 3.25 -0.02
C HIS A 118 15.35 2.90 1.47
N ILE A 119 14.40 2.04 1.81
CA ILE A 119 14.18 1.64 3.20
C ILE A 119 15.43 0.95 3.77
N LYS A 120 16.02 0.03 3.02
CA LYS A 120 17.24 -0.67 3.46
C LYS A 120 18.41 0.26 3.65
N GLN A 121 18.60 1.20 2.73
CA GLN A 121 19.73 2.15 2.79
C GLN A 121 19.66 3.06 4.00
N ASN A 122 18.45 3.37 4.46
CA ASN A 122 18.25 4.30 5.57
C ASN A 122 18.01 3.60 6.91
N ASN A 123 18.03 2.25 6.93
CA ASN A 123 17.72 1.48 8.13
C ASN A 123 18.62 0.23 8.17
N LYS A 124 19.83 0.40 8.67
CA LYS A 124 20.86 -0.64 8.64
C LYS A 124 20.47 -1.91 9.40
N TRP A 125 19.58 -1.80 10.38
CA TRP A 125 19.13 -2.97 11.15
C TRP A 125 18.41 -4.01 10.27
N ILE A 126 17.85 -3.58 9.13
CA ILE A 126 17.13 -4.48 8.22
C ILE A 126 18.08 -5.42 7.49
N THR A 127 19.29 -5.00 7.25
CA THR A 127 20.27 -5.76 6.45
C THR A 127 21.22 -6.61 7.29
N GLN A 128 21.04 -6.63 8.59
CA GLN A 128 21.87 -7.42 9.49
C GLN A 128 21.37 -8.85 9.63
#